data_4919ea43a23d7e710e4d07c8295661cc
#
_entry.id   4919ea43a23d7e710e4d07c8295661cc
#
_cell.length_a   1.000
_cell.length_b   1.000
_cell.length_c   1.000
_cell.angle_alpha   90.00
_cell.angle_beta   90.00
_cell.angle_gamma   90.00
#
_symmetry.space_group_name_H-M   'P 1'
#
loop_
_entity.id
_entity.type
_entity.pdbx_description
1 polymer ?
#
loop_
_entity_poly.entity_id
_entity_poly.type
_entity_poly.pdbx_seq_one_letter_code
_entity_poly.pdbx_strand_id
1 'polypeptide(L)'
;MGINDVLIRVERTGICGTDVHIWDWNTWAKETVVTPLVIGHEFAGRIVAVGSYVNDFLPGDRVSGEGHVVCGRCRHCLAGRRHLCANAQAVGVQRPGAFAELISIPMTNVWKHADDVDPEVAANFDPFGNAVHTALSTEVLGEDILITGAGPIGCMAAAVVRHAGARFVVVSEPNPYRRALAERMGATLVIDPTERDLHDVQKELGMVEGFDVGLEMSGNAAALHAMVDNMAHGGRIAMLGIPDTEIAIDWNQVVFNMLTIKGIYGREMYETWYQMTVMLQSGLDVKPVITHRFPWDEFEQAFAVAASGESGKVLLEWDTTLA
;
A
#
# COMPACT_ATOMS: atom_id res chain seq x y z
N MET A 1 5.22 27.23 5.44
CA MET A 1 6.40 26.50 4.89
C MET A 1 7.59 26.83 5.77
N GLY A 2 8.26 25.82 6.32
CA GLY A 2 9.49 25.96 7.11
C GLY A 2 10.73 26.06 6.23
N ILE A 3 11.88 26.34 6.85
CA ILE A 3 13.16 26.49 6.13
C ILE A 3 13.65 25.18 5.46
N ASN A 4 13.17 24.02 5.92
CA ASN A 4 13.48 22.68 5.41
C ASN A 4 12.30 22.04 4.67
N ASP A 5 11.24 22.80 4.40
CA ASP A 5 10.04 22.28 3.77
C ASP A 5 10.05 22.52 2.25
N VAL A 6 9.29 21.68 1.57
CA VAL A 6 8.99 21.80 0.15
C VAL A 6 7.50 22.07 0.01
N LEU A 7 7.12 23.07 -0.78
CA LEU A 7 5.74 23.37 -1.12
C LEU A 7 5.44 22.75 -2.48
N ILE A 8 4.45 21.89 -2.50
CA ILE A 8 4.08 21.08 -3.67
C ILE A 8 2.67 21.48 -4.11
N ARG A 9 2.50 21.79 -5.40
CA ARG A 9 1.19 21.88 -6.03
C ARG A 9 0.74 20.46 -6.34
N VAL A 10 -0.39 20.06 -5.76
CA VAL A 10 -0.97 18.73 -5.94
C VAL A 10 -1.59 18.64 -7.33
N GLU A 11 -1.29 17.58 -8.06
CA GLU A 11 -1.87 17.28 -9.37
C GLU A 11 -2.83 16.08 -9.32
N ARG A 12 -2.49 15.08 -8.50
CA ARG A 12 -3.25 13.84 -8.32
C ARG A 12 -3.21 13.40 -6.88
N THR A 13 -4.34 12.90 -6.37
CA THR A 13 -4.39 12.24 -5.05
C THR A 13 -5.13 10.92 -5.15
N GLY A 14 -4.69 9.92 -4.40
CA GLY A 14 -5.38 8.66 -4.22
C GLY A 14 -6.28 8.69 -2.99
N ILE A 15 -7.42 8.01 -3.05
CA ILE A 15 -8.26 7.75 -1.88
C ILE A 15 -7.82 6.43 -1.25
N CYS A 16 -7.47 6.48 0.03
CA CYS A 16 -7.11 5.32 0.86
C CYS A 16 -8.30 4.86 1.72
N GLY A 17 -8.27 3.60 2.16
CA GLY A 17 -9.22 3.13 3.19
C GLY A 17 -9.19 3.96 4.47
N THR A 18 -8.03 4.49 4.85
CA THR A 18 -7.89 5.43 5.97
C THR A 18 -8.71 6.70 5.77
N ASP A 19 -8.75 7.24 4.55
CA ASP A 19 -9.54 8.44 4.24
C ASP A 19 -11.06 8.11 4.33
N VAL A 20 -11.46 6.91 3.89
CA VAL A 20 -12.86 6.43 4.04
C VAL A 20 -13.22 6.29 5.51
N HIS A 21 -12.36 5.73 6.35
CA HIS A 21 -12.61 5.66 7.80
C HIS A 21 -12.75 7.03 8.46
N ILE A 22 -12.00 8.03 8.00
CA ILE A 22 -12.13 9.42 8.47
C ILE A 22 -13.44 10.03 7.95
N TRP A 23 -13.78 9.80 6.68
CA TRP A 23 -15.04 10.25 6.08
C TRP A 23 -16.27 9.73 6.82
N ASP A 24 -16.28 8.44 7.15
CA ASP A 24 -17.35 7.79 7.91
C ASP A 24 -17.34 8.16 9.40
N TRP A 25 -16.29 8.86 9.84
CA TRP A 25 -16.09 9.27 11.22
C TRP A 25 -16.26 8.11 12.21
N ASN A 26 -15.64 6.96 11.91
CA ASN A 26 -15.72 5.76 12.72
C ASN A 26 -15.02 5.91 14.09
N THR A 27 -15.01 4.87 14.93
CA THR A 27 -14.42 4.91 16.27
C THR A 27 -12.94 5.28 16.24
N TRP A 28 -12.16 4.67 15.34
CA TRP A 28 -10.74 4.97 15.19
C TRP A 28 -10.51 6.45 14.80
N ALA A 29 -11.27 6.98 13.85
CA ALA A 29 -11.16 8.37 13.43
C ALA A 29 -11.46 9.34 14.58
N LYS A 30 -12.51 9.05 15.38
CA LYS A 30 -12.87 9.86 16.57
C LYS A 30 -11.78 9.92 17.61
N GLU A 31 -11.02 8.84 17.77
CA GLU A 31 -9.95 8.73 18.78
C GLU A 31 -8.61 9.29 18.27
N THR A 32 -8.42 9.34 16.95
CA THR A 32 -7.11 9.63 16.36
C THR A 32 -7.01 10.99 15.70
N VAL A 33 -8.10 11.48 15.09
CA VAL A 33 -8.10 12.69 14.27
C VAL A 33 -8.57 13.89 15.07
N VAL A 34 -7.79 14.97 15.01
CA VAL A 34 -8.15 16.26 15.63
C VAL A 34 -8.59 17.23 14.54
N THR A 35 -9.86 17.65 14.58
CA THR A 35 -10.44 18.62 13.64
C THR A 35 -10.24 20.07 14.06
N PRO A 36 -10.12 21.03 13.10
CA PRO A 36 -10.17 20.84 11.67
C PRO A 36 -8.87 20.27 11.09
N LEU A 37 -8.97 19.38 10.08
CA LEU A 37 -7.83 18.77 9.42
C LEU A 37 -8.11 18.61 7.92
N VAL A 38 -7.13 18.92 7.08
CA VAL A 38 -7.09 18.49 5.67
C VAL A 38 -6.58 17.05 5.65
N ILE A 39 -7.34 16.14 5.07
CA ILE A 39 -7.00 14.72 4.97
C ILE A 39 -6.27 14.39 3.65
N GLY A 40 -5.98 13.10 3.37
CA GLY A 40 -5.28 12.63 2.18
C GLY A 40 -3.76 12.54 2.39
N HIS A 41 -3.17 11.42 1.95
CA HIS A 41 -1.74 11.15 2.13
C HIS A 41 -1.09 10.49 0.92
N GLU A 42 -1.87 10.12 -0.08
CA GLU A 42 -1.43 9.57 -1.35
C GLU A 42 -1.49 10.67 -2.40
N PHE A 43 -0.34 11.14 -2.90
CA PHE A 43 -0.35 12.27 -3.83
C PHE A 43 0.88 12.31 -4.73
N ALA A 44 0.72 12.95 -5.88
CA ALA A 44 1.80 13.42 -6.73
C ALA A 44 1.53 14.86 -7.17
N GLY A 45 2.60 15.60 -7.43
CA GLY A 45 2.50 16.99 -7.86
C GLY A 45 3.84 17.57 -8.26
N ARG A 46 3.87 18.90 -8.37
CA ARG A 46 5.07 19.65 -8.71
C ARG A 46 5.47 20.61 -7.62
N ILE A 47 6.77 20.73 -7.39
CA ILE A 47 7.32 21.70 -6.47
C ILE A 47 7.08 23.11 -7.02
N VAL A 48 6.53 24.00 -6.18
CA VAL A 48 6.33 25.43 -6.50
C VAL A 48 7.27 26.33 -5.72
N ALA A 49 7.69 25.89 -4.52
CA ALA A 49 8.66 26.63 -3.71
C ALA A 49 9.41 25.68 -2.78
N VAL A 50 10.60 26.09 -2.38
CA VAL A 50 11.46 25.37 -1.44
C VAL A 50 11.92 26.28 -0.31
N GLY A 51 12.11 25.72 0.87
CA GLY A 51 12.68 26.42 2.02
C GLY A 51 14.17 26.75 1.82
N SER A 52 14.70 27.73 2.56
CA SER A 52 16.05 28.27 2.37
C SER A 52 17.19 27.27 2.60
N TYR A 53 16.93 26.14 3.25
CA TYR A 53 17.91 25.05 3.46
C TYR A 53 17.69 23.85 2.53
N VAL A 54 16.75 23.93 1.60
CA VAL A 54 16.48 22.86 0.62
C VAL A 54 17.35 23.13 -0.62
N ASN A 55 18.27 22.23 -0.92
CA ASN A 55 19.23 22.37 -2.05
C ASN A 55 19.06 21.29 -3.13
N ASP A 56 18.36 20.19 -2.83
CA ASP A 56 18.28 19.02 -3.69
C ASP A 56 17.04 19.01 -4.59
N PHE A 57 16.14 19.98 -4.41
CA PHE A 57 14.88 20.12 -5.13
C PHE A 57 14.75 21.50 -5.77
N LEU A 58 14.10 21.54 -6.93
CA LEU A 58 13.83 22.77 -7.67
C LEU A 58 12.35 22.91 -7.98
N PRO A 59 11.81 24.15 -8.07
CA PRO A 59 10.50 24.38 -8.63
C PRO A 59 10.36 23.73 -10.02
N GLY A 60 9.22 23.03 -10.22
CA GLY A 60 8.94 22.24 -11.43
C GLY A 60 9.26 20.76 -11.30
N ASP A 61 10.07 20.32 -10.34
CA ASP A 61 10.32 18.89 -10.09
C ASP A 61 9.02 18.15 -9.81
N ARG A 62 8.80 16.99 -10.46
CA ARG A 62 7.69 16.09 -10.17
C ARG A 62 8.04 15.23 -8.98
N VAL A 63 7.16 15.20 -7.99
CA VAL A 63 7.40 14.55 -6.70
C VAL A 63 6.16 13.85 -6.16
N SER A 64 6.39 12.87 -5.31
CA SER A 64 5.44 12.34 -4.32
C SER A 64 6.00 12.53 -2.93
N GLY A 65 5.25 12.18 -1.90
CA GLY A 65 5.71 12.29 -0.52
C GLY A 65 5.49 11.03 0.31
N GLU A 66 6.46 10.72 1.14
CA GLU A 66 6.31 9.72 2.21
C GLU A 66 5.35 10.28 3.29
N GLY A 67 4.24 9.58 3.48
CA GLY A 67 3.18 10.02 4.38
C GLY A 67 3.54 10.03 5.87
N HIS A 68 4.66 9.41 6.28
CA HIS A 68 5.08 9.36 7.69
C HIS A 68 6.24 10.33 7.96
N VAL A 69 5.95 11.42 8.67
CA VAL A 69 6.98 12.36 9.11
C VAL A 69 7.57 11.89 10.43
N VAL A 70 8.85 11.51 10.39
CA VAL A 70 9.55 10.91 11.53
C VAL A 70 10.27 11.94 12.39
N CYS A 71 10.52 11.62 13.68
CA CYS A 71 11.17 12.55 14.62
C CYS A 71 12.66 12.79 14.34
N GLY A 72 13.32 11.94 13.54
CA GLY A 72 14.75 12.06 13.19
C GLY A 72 15.74 11.77 14.32
N ARG A 73 15.30 11.55 15.57
CA ARG A 73 16.17 11.50 16.73
C ARG A 73 16.04 10.27 17.64
N CYS A 74 14.98 9.47 17.50
CA CYS A 74 14.89 8.23 18.26
C CYS A 74 15.94 7.20 17.78
N ARG A 75 16.14 6.14 18.57
CA ARG A 75 17.10 5.06 18.25
C ARG A 75 16.95 4.54 16.83
N HIS A 76 15.71 4.31 16.38
CA HIS A 76 15.43 3.78 15.06
C HIS A 76 15.77 4.80 13.95
N CYS A 77 15.39 6.06 14.11
CA CYS A 77 15.75 7.10 13.15
C CYS A 77 17.25 7.27 13.00
N LEU A 78 17.99 7.32 14.12
CA LEU A 78 19.45 7.44 14.11
C LEU A 78 20.14 6.21 13.52
N ALA A 79 19.52 5.01 13.62
CA ALA A 79 20.03 3.77 13.03
C ALA A 79 19.58 3.57 11.56
N GLY A 80 18.98 4.58 10.90
CA GLY A 80 18.49 4.49 9.53
C GLY A 80 17.15 3.74 9.35
N ARG A 81 16.58 3.18 10.42
CA ARG A 81 15.31 2.44 10.40
C ARG A 81 14.13 3.38 10.70
N ARG A 82 13.94 4.37 9.84
CA ARG A 82 12.98 5.46 10.05
C ARG A 82 11.53 5.00 10.12
N HIS A 83 11.14 3.99 9.35
CA HIS A 83 9.81 3.36 9.37
C HIS A 83 9.43 2.79 10.75
N LEU A 84 10.40 2.54 11.64
CA LEU A 84 10.16 2.10 13.02
C LEU A 84 10.12 3.25 14.03
N CYS A 85 9.94 4.49 13.58
CA CYS A 85 9.87 5.65 14.46
C CYS A 85 8.59 5.63 15.31
N ALA A 86 8.74 5.49 16.65
CA ALA A 86 7.58 5.50 17.55
C ALA A 86 6.87 6.87 17.64
N ASN A 87 7.49 7.93 17.13
CA ASN A 87 6.95 9.29 17.13
C ASN A 87 6.63 9.78 15.71
N ALA A 88 6.38 8.86 14.79
CA ALA A 88 5.97 9.23 13.43
C ALA A 88 4.60 9.91 13.47
N GLN A 89 4.43 10.94 12.64
CA GLN A 89 3.17 11.64 12.44
C GLN A 89 2.72 11.42 10.99
N ALA A 90 1.52 10.89 10.81
CA ALA A 90 0.99 10.64 9.48
C ALA A 90 0.37 11.91 8.88
N VAL A 91 0.77 12.23 7.66
CA VAL A 91 0.16 13.24 6.81
C VAL A 91 -1.30 12.85 6.55
N GLY A 92 -2.23 13.79 6.62
CA GLY A 92 -3.67 13.54 6.48
C GLY A 92 -4.34 12.91 7.69
N VAL A 93 -3.61 12.64 8.80
CA VAL A 93 -4.14 12.06 10.04
C VAL A 93 -3.76 12.88 11.27
N GLN A 94 -2.45 13.11 11.52
CA GLN A 94 -1.95 13.98 12.60
C GLN A 94 -1.38 15.30 12.07
N ARG A 95 -1.16 15.41 10.78
CA ARG A 95 -0.68 16.61 10.09
C ARG A 95 -1.58 16.91 8.90
N PRO A 96 -1.67 18.17 8.44
CA PRO A 96 -2.40 18.52 7.22
C PRO A 96 -1.97 17.66 6.04
N GLY A 97 -2.95 17.16 5.30
CA GLY A 97 -2.80 16.24 4.18
C GLY A 97 -2.85 16.91 2.81
N ALA A 98 -3.05 16.07 1.80
CA ALA A 98 -2.91 16.39 0.38
C ALA A 98 -4.23 16.64 -0.35
N PHE A 99 -5.41 16.53 0.29
CA PHE A 99 -6.65 16.92 -0.36
C PHE A 99 -6.80 18.44 -0.34
N ALA A 100 -5.89 19.09 -1.04
CA ALA A 100 -5.73 20.54 -1.15
C ALA A 100 -4.95 20.89 -2.42
N GLU A 101 -5.03 22.13 -2.87
CA GLU A 101 -4.23 22.61 -4.02
C GLU A 101 -2.72 22.58 -3.74
N LEU A 102 -2.34 22.81 -2.48
CA LEU A 102 -0.95 22.88 -2.03
C LEU A 102 -0.74 22.08 -0.75
N ILE A 103 0.38 21.36 -0.71
CA ILE A 103 0.85 20.70 0.52
C ILE A 103 2.30 21.12 0.82
N SER A 104 2.59 21.32 2.10
CA SER A 104 3.95 21.59 2.59
C SER A 104 4.42 20.45 3.46
N ILE A 105 5.50 19.77 3.05
CA ILE A 105 6.11 18.66 3.79
C ILE A 105 7.62 18.86 3.94
N PRO A 106 8.26 18.24 4.96
CA PRO A 106 9.71 18.26 5.07
C PRO A 106 10.40 17.68 3.83
N MET A 107 11.51 18.28 3.39
CA MET A 107 12.29 17.80 2.26
C MET A 107 12.69 16.31 2.40
N THR A 108 12.88 15.84 3.63
CA THR A 108 13.22 14.43 3.92
C THR A 108 12.08 13.45 3.64
N ASN A 109 10.87 13.95 3.36
CA ASN A 109 9.70 13.18 3.00
C ASN A 109 9.36 13.26 1.51
N VAL A 110 10.13 14.05 0.73
CA VAL A 110 9.89 14.25 -0.69
C VAL A 110 10.66 13.21 -1.51
N TRP A 111 9.99 12.59 -2.48
CA TRP A 111 10.59 11.69 -3.46
C TRP A 111 10.44 12.27 -4.85
N LYS A 112 11.58 12.50 -5.53
CA LYS A 112 11.61 12.99 -6.90
C LYS A 112 11.47 11.83 -7.87
N HIS A 113 10.56 11.97 -8.83
CA HIS A 113 10.35 10.99 -9.89
C HIS A 113 11.13 11.37 -11.16
N ALA A 114 11.52 10.34 -11.90
CA ALA A 114 11.99 10.51 -13.27
C ALA A 114 10.81 10.94 -14.18
N ASP A 115 11.12 11.59 -15.30
CA ASP A 115 10.10 12.16 -16.19
C ASP A 115 9.21 11.11 -16.87
N ASP A 116 9.68 9.86 -16.97
CA ASP A 116 8.97 8.71 -17.55
C ASP A 116 7.98 8.05 -16.57
N VAL A 117 8.02 8.39 -15.29
CA VAL A 117 7.03 7.86 -14.31
C VAL A 117 5.68 8.53 -14.55
N ASP A 118 4.65 7.71 -14.79
CA ASP A 118 3.27 8.16 -14.95
C ASP A 118 2.80 8.90 -13.67
N PRO A 119 2.24 10.12 -13.77
CA PRO A 119 1.77 10.88 -12.61
C PRO A 119 0.71 10.17 -11.77
N GLU A 120 -0.12 9.34 -12.39
CA GLU A 120 -1.14 8.57 -11.67
C GLU A 120 -0.49 7.44 -10.86
N VAL A 121 0.53 6.79 -11.42
CA VAL A 121 1.32 5.80 -10.67
C VAL A 121 2.09 6.48 -9.55
N ALA A 122 2.69 7.65 -9.80
CA ALA A 122 3.39 8.44 -8.79
C ALA A 122 2.50 8.80 -7.59
N ALA A 123 1.22 9.14 -7.82
CA ALA A 123 0.25 9.41 -6.75
C ALA A 123 -0.06 8.18 -5.89
N ASN A 124 0.18 6.98 -6.40
CA ASN A 124 -0.06 5.71 -5.72
C ASN A 124 1.22 5.09 -5.12
N PHE A 125 2.32 5.82 -5.04
CA PHE A 125 3.56 5.31 -4.44
C PHE A 125 3.40 4.92 -2.96
N ASP A 126 2.50 5.57 -2.23
CA ASP A 126 2.18 5.20 -0.86
C ASP A 126 1.64 3.76 -0.76
N PRO A 127 0.48 3.38 -1.34
CA PRO A 127 -0.02 2.01 -1.29
C PRO A 127 0.82 1.02 -2.10
N PHE A 128 1.46 1.45 -3.17
CA PHE A 128 2.40 0.61 -3.92
C PHE A 128 3.60 0.20 -3.05
N GLY A 129 4.11 1.13 -2.26
CA GLY A 129 5.17 0.84 -1.29
C GLY A 129 4.74 -0.14 -0.20
N ASN A 130 3.49 -0.09 0.26
CA ASN A 130 2.96 -1.07 1.20
C ASN A 130 2.93 -2.48 0.55
N ALA A 131 2.54 -2.57 -0.72
CA ALA A 131 2.56 -3.83 -1.47
C ALA A 131 3.99 -4.36 -1.63
N VAL A 132 4.96 -3.52 -2.01
CA VAL A 132 6.37 -3.90 -2.18
C VAL A 132 6.99 -4.33 -0.85
N HIS A 133 6.80 -3.55 0.23
CA HIS A 133 7.32 -3.91 1.56
C HIS A 133 6.77 -5.27 2.03
N THR A 134 5.47 -5.51 1.85
CA THR A 134 4.87 -6.78 2.25
C THR A 134 5.38 -7.94 1.39
N ALA A 135 5.33 -7.78 0.07
CA ALA A 135 5.71 -8.79 -0.89
C ALA A 135 7.19 -9.22 -0.76
N LEU A 136 8.08 -8.24 -0.56
CA LEU A 136 9.52 -8.47 -0.49
C LEU A 136 10.08 -8.55 0.94
N SER A 137 9.21 -8.64 1.95
CA SER A 137 9.64 -8.82 3.34
C SER A 137 10.26 -10.21 3.60
N THR A 138 10.19 -11.11 2.63
CA THR A 138 10.75 -12.47 2.57
C THR A 138 11.14 -12.78 1.13
N GLU A 139 11.93 -13.83 0.90
CA GLU A 139 12.24 -14.32 -0.45
C GLU A 139 10.97 -14.85 -1.13
N VAL A 140 10.83 -14.54 -2.43
CA VAL A 140 9.67 -14.93 -3.26
C VAL A 140 10.08 -15.59 -4.57
N LEU A 141 11.36 -15.53 -4.96
CA LEU A 141 11.85 -16.14 -6.19
C LEU A 141 11.68 -17.67 -6.15
N GLY A 142 10.87 -18.21 -7.06
CA GLY A 142 10.60 -19.63 -7.17
C GLY A 142 9.57 -20.16 -6.17
N GLU A 143 9.06 -19.34 -5.26
CA GLU A 143 8.14 -19.72 -4.19
C GLU A 143 6.67 -19.74 -4.65
N ASP A 144 5.84 -20.51 -3.96
CA ASP A 144 4.39 -20.55 -4.11
C ASP A 144 3.73 -19.57 -3.16
N ILE A 145 3.04 -18.57 -3.70
CA ILE A 145 2.51 -17.45 -2.94
C ILE A 145 0.99 -17.55 -2.80
N LEU A 146 0.50 -17.41 -1.56
CA LEU A 146 -0.91 -17.18 -1.26
C LEU A 146 -1.13 -15.73 -0.83
N ILE A 147 -2.01 -15.01 -1.52
CA ILE A 147 -2.45 -13.67 -1.13
C ILE A 147 -3.91 -13.77 -0.71
N THR A 148 -4.25 -13.33 0.52
CA THR A 148 -5.62 -13.19 0.97
C THR A 148 -6.05 -11.74 0.96
N GLY A 149 -7.12 -11.44 0.22
CA GLY A 149 -7.61 -10.08 -0.01
C GLY A 149 -7.02 -9.43 -1.26
N ALA A 150 -7.88 -9.09 -2.22
CA ALA A 150 -7.55 -8.41 -3.46
C ALA A 150 -8.03 -6.94 -3.47
N GLY A 151 -7.86 -6.24 -2.35
CA GLY A 151 -7.90 -4.78 -2.36
C GLY A 151 -6.77 -4.21 -3.22
N PRO A 152 -6.71 -2.88 -3.42
CA PRO A 152 -5.67 -2.27 -4.27
C PRO A 152 -4.24 -2.71 -3.92
N ILE A 153 -3.92 -2.83 -2.62
CA ILE A 153 -2.59 -3.25 -2.16
C ILE A 153 -2.34 -4.73 -2.49
N GLY A 154 -3.33 -5.62 -2.25
CA GLY A 154 -3.22 -7.04 -2.58
C GLY A 154 -3.05 -7.30 -4.08
N CYS A 155 -3.77 -6.54 -4.91
CA CYS A 155 -3.61 -6.58 -6.37
C CYS A 155 -2.20 -6.14 -6.80
N MET A 156 -1.68 -5.04 -6.24
CA MET A 156 -0.30 -4.60 -6.51
C MET A 156 0.72 -5.61 -6.00
N ALA A 157 0.50 -6.23 -4.84
CA ALA A 157 1.37 -7.26 -4.31
C ALA A 157 1.44 -8.49 -5.24
N ALA A 158 0.32 -8.89 -5.85
CA ALA A 158 0.31 -9.97 -6.86
C ALA A 158 1.22 -9.64 -8.05
N ALA A 159 1.15 -8.42 -8.57
CA ALA A 159 2.03 -7.96 -9.65
C ALA A 159 3.51 -7.94 -9.21
N VAL A 160 3.79 -7.46 -7.99
CA VAL A 160 5.15 -7.39 -7.43
C VAL A 160 5.76 -8.78 -7.29
N VAL A 161 5.10 -9.74 -6.63
CA VAL A 161 5.67 -11.08 -6.44
C VAL A 161 5.81 -11.81 -7.76
N ARG A 162 4.88 -11.60 -8.70
CA ARG A 162 4.99 -12.16 -10.05
C ARG A 162 6.21 -11.63 -10.79
N HIS A 163 6.42 -10.31 -10.74
CA HIS A 163 7.59 -9.64 -11.32
C HIS A 163 8.90 -10.11 -10.67
N ALA A 164 8.88 -10.34 -9.36
CA ALA A 164 10.04 -10.82 -8.59
C ALA A 164 10.35 -12.31 -8.78
N GLY A 165 9.53 -13.05 -9.58
CA GLY A 165 9.84 -14.42 -9.98
C GLY A 165 9.18 -15.52 -9.14
N ALA A 166 8.06 -15.24 -8.47
CA ALA A 166 7.25 -16.27 -7.82
C ALA A 166 6.81 -17.34 -8.82
N ARG A 167 6.76 -18.62 -8.39
CA ARG A 167 6.33 -19.74 -9.23
C ARG A 167 4.84 -19.67 -9.50
N PHE A 168 4.03 -19.70 -8.46
CA PHE A 168 2.60 -19.49 -8.53
C PHE A 168 2.18 -18.35 -7.60
N VAL A 169 1.19 -17.57 -8.05
CA VAL A 169 0.56 -16.51 -7.26
C VAL A 169 -0.93 -16.79 -7.22
N VAL A 170 -1.40 -17.30 -6.09
CA VAL A 170 -2.82 -17.59 -5.84
C VAL A 170 -3.40 -16.45 -5.01
N VAL A 171 -4.54 -15.91 -5.47
CA VAL A 171 -5.26 -14.85 -4.76
C VAL A 171 -6.62 -15.37 -4.31
N SER A 172 -6.92 -15.24 -3.03
CA SER A 172 -8.21 -15.60 -2.40
C SER A 172 -8.99 -14.32 -2.08
N GLU A 173 -10.15 -14.14 -2.75
CA GLU A 173 -10.96 -12.92 -2.65
C GLU A 173 -12.46 -13.23 -2.91
N PRO A 174 -13.39 -12.91 -2.01
CA PRO A 174 -14.81 -13.18 -2.23
C PRO A 174 -15.48 -12.21 -3.22
N ASN A 175 -14.95 -10.99 -3.39
CA ASN A 175 -15.55 -9.98 -4.26
C ASN A 175 -15.20 -10.24 -5.74
N PRO A 176 -16.19 -10.46 -6.65
CA PRO A 176 -15.93 -10.79 -8.04
C PRO A 176 -15.24 -9.66 -8.83
N TYR A 177 -15.53 -8.40 -8.53
CA TYR A 177 -14.85 -7.26 -9.16
C TYR A 177 -13.35 -7.26 -8.84
N ARG A 178 -13.01 -7.48 -7.57
CA ARG A 178 -11.62 -7.53 -7.10
C ARG A 178 -10.90 -8.76 -7.63
N ARG A 179 -11.59 -9.91 -7.76
CA ARG A 179 -11.01 -11.10 -8.41
C ARG A 179 -10.58 -10.80 -9.84
N ALA A 180 -11.47 -10.20 -10.65
CA ALA A 180 -11.15 -9.81 -12.02
C ALA A 180 -9.99 -8.78 -12.10
N LEU A 181 -9.85 -7.93 -11.09
CA LEU A 181 -8.71 -7.01 -11.00
C LEU A 181 -7.41 -7.75 -10.69
N ALA A 182 -7.41 -8.70 -9.73
CA ALA A 182 -6.25 -9.51 -9.38
C ALA A 182 -5.73 -10.35 -10.56
N GLU A 183 -6.63 -10.89 -11.39
CA GLU A 183 -6.27 -11.59 -12.64
C GLU A 183 -5.50 -10.65 -13.59
N ARG A 184 -6.01 -9.44 -13.82
CA ARG A 184 -5.32 -8.43 -14.64
C ARG A 184 -3.97 -8.00 -14.07
N MET A 185 -3.80 -8.08 -12.75
CA MET A 185 -2.55 -7.76 -12.05
C MET A 185 -1.56 -8.93 -12.01
N GLY A 186 -1.81 -10.02 -12.74
CA GLY A 186 -0.86 -11.09 -12.96
C GLY A 186 -0.91 -12.26 -11.97
N ALA A 187 -2.00 -12.40 -11.19
CA ALA A 187 -2.23 -13.61 -10.41
C ALA A 187 -2.28 -14.85 -11.33
N THR A 188 -1.67 -15.96 -10.88
CA THR A 188 -1.70 -17.23 -11.61
C THR A 188 -3.10 -17.85 -11.57
N LEU A 189 -3.73 -17.76 -10.40
CA LEU A 189 -5.08 -18.24 -10.15
C LEU A 189 -5.75 -17.36 -9.11
N VAL A 190 -7.01 -17.05 -9.35
CA VAL A 190 -7.84 -16.27 -8.40
C VAL A 190 -9.06 -17.12 -8.03
N ILE A 191 -9.35 -17.19 -6.73
CA ILE A 191 -10.44 -18.02 -6.23
C ILE A 191 -11.42 -17.23 -5.36
N ASP A 192 -12.66 -17.68 -5.37
CA ASP A 192 -13.64 -17.38 -4.32
C ASP A 192 -13.48 -18.40 -3.18
N PRO A 193 -13.06 -17.99 -1.97
CA PRO A 193 -12.88 -18.92 -0.85
C PRO A 193 -14.19 -19.55 -0.36
N THR A 194 -15.35 -19.04 -0.79
CA THR A 194 -16.66 -19.65 -0.46
C THR A 194 -17.03 -20.80 -1.41
N GLU A 195 -16.38 -20.88 -2.57
CA GLU A 195 -16.68 -21.86 -3.62
C GLU A 195 -15.55 -22.87 -3.83
N ARG A 196 -14.30 -22.50 -3.49
CA ARG A 196 -13.10 -23.32 -3.77
C ARG A 196 -12.21 -23.45 -2.53
N ASP A 197 -11.81 -24.69 -2.26
CA ASP A 197 -10.87 -25.02 -1.20
C ASP A 197 -9.42 -24.86 -1.67
N LEU A 198 -8.54 -24.32 -0.79
CA LEU A 198 -7.13 -24.10 -1.11
C LEU A 198 -6.34 -25.40 -1.29
N HIS A 199 -6.70 -26.50 -0.62
CA HIS A 199 -6.07 -27.82 -0.84
C HIS A 199 -6.35 -28.35 -2.25
N ASP A 200 -7.54 -28.08 -2.81
CA ASP A 200 -7.83 -28.48 -4.18
C ASP A 200 -7.07 -27.63 -5.19
N VAL A 201 -6.87 -26.35 -4.88
CA VAL A 201 -6.00 -25.45 -5.68
C VAL A 201 -4.55 -25.95 -5.67
N GLN A 202 -4.02 -26.34 -4.52
CA GLN A 202 -2.67 -26.90 -4.42
C GLN A 202 -2.51 -28.16 -5.29
N LYS A 203 -3.48 -29.09 -5.26
CA LYS A 203 -3.47 -30.29 -6.10
C LYS A 203 -3.51 -29.94 -7.60
N GLU A 204 -4.37 -28.99 -8.00
CA GLU A 204 -4.49 -28.53 -9.39
C GLU A 204 -3.17 -27.94 -9.91
N LEU A 205 -2.47 -27.16 -9.08
CA LEU A 205 -1.20 -26.54 -9.43
C LEU A 205 0.02 -27.45 -9.21
N GLY A 206 -0.19 -28.67 -8.68
CA GLY A 206 0.88 -29.62 -8.41
C GLY A 206 1.80 -29.22 -7.27
N MET A 207 1.29 -28.46 -6.29
CA MET A 207 1.97 -28.16 -5.04
C MET A 207 1.92 -29.40 -4.13
N VAL A 208 3.07 -29.78 -3.56
CA VAL A 208 3.17 -30.97 -2.71
C VAL A 208 3.09 -30.61 -1.22
N GLU A 209 3.72 -29.51 -0.81
CA GLU A 209 3.91 -29.14 0.59
C GLU A 209 2.97 -28.02 1.08
N GLY A 210 2.32 -27.29 0.19
CA GLY A 210 1.54 -26.10 0.50
C GLY A 210 2.19 -24.81 -0.01
N PHE A 211 1.75 -23.65 0.50
CA PHE A 211 2.30 -22.35 0.12
C PHE A 211 3.53 -21.99 0.94
N ASP A 212 4.57 -21.50 0.29
CA ASP A 212 5.83 -21.09 0.93
C ASP A 212 5.69 -19.70 1.59
N VAL A 213 4.94 -18.80 0.94
CA VAL A 213 4.75 -17.42 1.41
C VAL A 213 3.26 -17.07 1.41
N GLY A 214 2.80 -16.56 2.54
CA GLY A 214 1.48 -15.97 2.70
C GLY A 214 1.57 -14.45 2.80
N LEU A 215 0.76 -13.72 2.01
CA LEU A 215 0.60 -12.28 2.12
C LEU A 215 -0.83 -12.00 2.59
N GLU A 216 -0.99 -11.76 3.89
CA GLU A 216 -2.30 -11.47 4.47
C GLU A 216 -2.61 -9.97 4.31
N MET A 217 -3.56 -9.66 3.41
CA MET A 217 -3.92 -8.30 3.01
C MET A 217 -5.37 -7.93 3.36
N SER A 218 -6.12 -8.88 3.95
CA SER A 218 -7.57 -8.72 4.18
C SER A 218 -7.91 -8.22 5.59
N GLY A 219 -7.09 -8.57 6.60
CA GLY A 219 -7.43 -8.41 8.01
C GLY A 219 -8.56 -9.33 8.48
N ASN A 220 -8.98 -10.30 7.66
CA ASN A 220 -10.11 -11.19 7.98
C ASN A 220 -9.64 -12.44 8.71
N ALA A 221 -10.30 -12.78 9.82
CA ALA A 221 -9.93 -13.93 10.64
C ALA A 221 -10.02 -15.27 9.88
N ALA A 222 -11.06 -15.49 9.10
CA ALA A 222 -11.23 -16.74 8.33
C ALA A 222 -10.15 -16.86 7.24
N ALA A 223 -9.77 -15.74 6.60
CA ALA A 223 -8.73 -15.71 5.60
C ALA A 223 -7.34 -16.02 6.20
N LEU A 224 -7.04 -15.48 7.40
CA LEU A 224 -5.80 -15.79 8.11
C LEU A 224 -5.75 -17.27 8.54
N HIS A 225 -6.85 -17.82 9.07
CA HIS A 225 -6.91 -19.23 9.43
C HIS A 225 -6.69 -20.14 8.21
N ALA A 226 -7.42 -19.87 7.12
CA ALA A 226 -7.22 -20.60 5.87
C ALA A 226 -5.78 -20.50 5.34
N MET A 227 -5.14 -19.34 5.50
CA MET A 227 -3.74 -19.18 5.14
C MET A 227 -2.85 -20.06 6.02
N VAL A 228 -2.96 -20.00 7.35
CA VAL A 228 -2.15 -20.81 8.29
C VAL A 228 -2.31 -22.30 8.01
N ASP A 229 -3.54 -22.77 7.74
CA ASP A 229 -3.86 -24.18 7.46
C ASP A 229 -3.23 -24.70 6.16
N ASN A 230 -2.86 -23.79 5.23
CA ASN A 230 -2.38 -24.12 3.90
C ASN A 230 -0.91 -23.81 3.65
N MET A 231 -0.17 -23.34 4.69
CA MET A 231 1.27 -23.07 4.58
C MET A 231 2.10 -24.35 4.63
N ALA A 232 3.16 -24.36 3.83
CA ALA A 232 4.21 -25.37 3.91
C ALA A 232 4.96 -25.29 5.26
N HIS A 233 5.62 -26.37 5.66
CA HIS A 233 6.54 -26.34 6.81
C HIS A 233 7.67 -25.33 6.55
N GLY A 234 7.95 -24.46 7.49
CA GLY A 234 8.88 -23.35 7.34
C GLY A 234 8.31 -22.14 6.59
N GLY A 235 7.00 -22.16 6.28
CA GLY A 235 6.30 -21.09 5.59
C GLY A 235 6.38 -19.74 6.32
N ARG A 236 6.26 -18.67 5.54
CA ARG A 236 6.46 -17.29 6.01
C ARG A 236 5.22 -16.47 5.68
N ILE A 237 4.61 -15.87 6.69
CA ILE A 237 3.40 -15.03 6.54
C ILE A 237 3.78 -13.57 6.83
N ALA A 238 3.57 -12.69 5.85
CA ALA A 238 3.63 -11.25 6.00
C ALA A 238 2.20 -10.72 6.17
N MET A 239 1.91 -10.13 7.33
CA MET A 239 0.58 -9.65 7.70
C MET A 239 0.53 -8.13 7.63
N LEU A 240 -0.19 -7.59 6.65
CA LEU A 240 -0.47 -6.17 6.46
C LEU A 240 -1.92 -5.82 6.78
N GLY A 241 -2.85 -6.74 6.54
CA GLY A 241 -4.26 -6.54 6.85
C GLY A 241 -4.46 -6.23 8.33
N ILE A 242 -5.23 -5.18 8.63
CA ILE A 242 -5.53 -4.76 10.00
C ILE A 242 -6.88 -5.36 10.39
N PRO A 243 -6.92 -6.30 11.36
CA PRO A 243 -8.17 -6.88 11.80
C PRO A 243 -8.98 -5.91 12.68
N ASP A 244 -10.30 -5.91 12.50
CA ASP A 244 -11.21 -5.11 13.31
C ASP A 244 -11.31 -5.60 14.76
N THR A 245 -10.99 -6.88 15.00
CA THR A 245 -11.06 -7.54 16.30
C THR A 245 -9.88 -8.46 16.52
N GLU A 246 -9.66 -8.89 17.76
CA GLU A 246 -8.63 -9.90 18.08
C GLU A 246 -8.91 -11.22 17.34
N ILE A 247 -7.86 -11.81 16.77
CA ILE A 247 -7.90 -13.09 16.08
C ILE A 247 -7.14 -14.14 16.89
N ALA A 248 -7.83 -15.21 17.28
CA ALA A 248 -7.20 -16.37 17.90
C ALA A 248 -6.46 -17.19 16.83
N ILE A 249 -5.24 -17.62 17.09
CA ILE A 249 -4.43 -18.46 16.21
C ILE A 249 -4.15 -19.79 16.92
N ASP A 250 -4.21 -20.92 16.20
CA ASP A 250 -3.69 -22.19 16.71
C ASP A 250 -2.15 -22.19 16.71
N TRP A 251 -1.59 -21.90 17.87
CA TRP A 251 -0.14 -21.86 18.05
C TRP A 251 0.52 -23.24 17.89
N ASN A 252 -0.21 -24.35 17.99
CA ASN A 252 0.39 -25.67 17.71
C ASN A 252 0.76 -25.78 16.21
N GLN A 253 -0.12 -25.29 15.31
CA GLN A 253 0.22 -25.25 13.89
C GLN A 253 1.43 -24.38 13.62
N VAL A 254 1.49 -23.17 14.20
CA VAL A 254 2.65 -22.28 14.03
C VAL A 254 3.93 -22.94 14.51
N VAL A 255 3.89 -23.61 15.68
CA VAL A 255 5.09 -24.25 16.26
C VAL A 255 5.49 -25.51 15.50
N PHE A 256 4.54 -26.41 15.22
CA PHE A 256 4.87 -27.70 14.58
C PHE A 256 5.24 -27.56 13.11
N ASN A 257 4.66 -26.57 12.41
CA ASN A 257 5.03 -26.26 11.03
C ASN A 257 6.17 -25.25 10.92
N MET A 258 6.75 -24.79 12.05
CA MET A 258 7.85 -23.79 12.10
C MET A 258 7.54 -22.53 11.29
N LEU A 259 6.28 -22.04 11.36
CA LEU A 259 5.87 -20.86 10.61
C LEU A 259 6.49 -19.58 11.18
N THR A 260 6.81 -18.64 10.30
CA THR A 260 7.19 -17.27 10.66
C THR A 260 6.03 -16.33 10.34
N ILE A 261 5.55 -15.57 11.33
CA ILE A 261 4.53 -14.52 11.12
C ILE A 261 5.17 -13.17 11.38
N LYS A 262 5.19 -12.30 10.37
CA LYS A 262 5.79 -10.96 10.42
C LYS A 262 4.73 -9.90 10.18
N GLY A 263 4.52 -9.01 11.16
CA GLY A 263 3.68 -7.82 10.96
C GLY A 263 4.39 -6.80 10.06
N ILE A 264 3.63 -6.22 9.13
CA ILE A 264 4.10 -5.18 8.20
C ILE A 264 3.33 -3.90 8.48
N TYR A 265 4.03 -2.77 8.54
CA TYR A 265 3.43 -1.46 8.68
C TYR A 265 4.11 -0.46 7.74
N GLY A 266 3.32 0.11 6.84
CA GLY A 266 3.81 1.11 5.89
C GLY A 266 4.94 0.59 4.99
N ARG A 267 5.94 1.41 4.79
CA ARG A 267 7.07 1.22 3.87
C ARG A 267 8.39 1.31 4.61
N GLU A 268 9.41 0.60 4.19
CA GLU A 268 10.78 0.86 4.64
C GLU A 268 11.30 2.13 3.97
N MET A 269 11.43 3.22 4.75
CA MET A 269 11.91 4.51 4.27
C MET A 269 13.44 4.52 4.13
N TYR A 270 14.05 4.68 2.97
CA TYR A 270 13.45 4.90 1.64
C TYR A 270 13.80 3.74 0.70
N GLU A 271 14.21 2.63 1.26
CA GLU A 271 14.57 1.42 0.50
C GLU A 271 13.41 0.98 -0.40
N THR A 272 12.19 0.93 0.15
CA THR A 272 11.01 0.58 -0.63
C THR A 272 10.74 1.56 -1.78
N TRP A 273 11.00 2.86 -1.58
CA TRP A 273 10.83 3.88 -2.61
C TRP A 273 11.78 3.67 -3.80
N TYR A 274 13.02 3.29 -3.49
CA TYR A 274 14.00 2.93 -4.51
C TYR A 274 13.58 1.66 -5.25
N GLN A 275 13.17 0.63 -4.53
CA GLN A 275 12.71 -0.64 -5.11
C GLN A 275 11.52 -0.45 -6.05
N MET A 276 10.51 0.35 -5.65
CA MET A 276 9.39 0.72 -6.53
C MET A 276 9.86 1.34 -7.84
N THR A 277 10.78 2.31 -7.75
CA THR A 277 11.33 2.98 -8.93
C THR A 277 12.02 1.99 -9.86
N VAL A 278 12.88 1.11 -9.32
CA VAL A 278 13.58 0.08 -10.10
C VAL A 278 12.62 -0.91 -10.74
N MET A 279 11.58 -1.33 -10.03
CA MET A 279 10.58 -2.25 -10.58
C MET A 279 9.82 -1.65 -11.76
N LEU A 280 9.40 -0.37 -11.67
CA LEU A 280 8.78 0.32 -12.80
C LEU A 280 9.73 0.41 -13.98
N GLN A 281 11.00 0.76 -13.75
CA GLN A 281 12.03 0.83 -14.81
C GLN A 281 12.33 -0.54 -15.44
N SER A 282 12.18 -1.63 -14.67
CA SER A 282 12.36 -3.00 -15.18
C SER A 282 11.08 -3.61 -15.79
N GLY A 283 10.02 -2.80 -15.93
CA GLY A 283 8.82 -3.18 -16.69
C GLY A 283 7.63 -3.67 -15.85
N LEU A 284 7.66 -3.50 -14.52
CA LEU A 284 6.46 -3.74 -13.70
C LEU A 284 5.39 -2.71 -14.07
N ASP A 285 4.20 -3.18 -14.41
CA ASP A 285 3.03 -2.32 -14.64
C ASP A 285 2.02 -2.48 -13.50
N VAL A 286 1.85 -1.41 -12.70
CA VAL A 286 0.83 -1.34 -11.64
C VAL A 286 -0.34 -0.42 -12.01
N LYS A 287 -0.30 0.21 -13.18
CA LYS A 287 -1.34 1.14 -13.63
C LYS A 287 -2.74 0.53 -13.70
N PRO A 288 -2.93 -0.75 -14.07
CA PRO A 288 -4.27 -1.35 -14.12
C PRO A 288 -5.03 -1.35 -12.78
N VAL A 289 -4.33 -1.15 -11.64
CA VAL A 289 -4.99 -1.00 -10.33
C VAL A 289 -5.80 0.29 -10.22
N ILE A 290 -5.48 1.32 -11.04
CA ILE A 290 -6.16 2.61 -11.05
C ILE A 290 -7.42 2.49 -11.92
N THR A 291 -8.57 2.36 -11.28
CA THR A 291 -9.81 2.03 -11.98
C THR A 291 -10.74 3.23 -12.20
N HIS A 292 -10.67 4.24 -11.34
CA HIS A 292 -11.55 5.40 -11.39
C HIS A 292 -10.79 6.70 -11.22
N ARG A 293 -11.28 7.75 -11.90
CA ARG A 293 -10.75 9.11 -11.84
C ARG A 293 -11.90 10.07 -11.75
N PHE A 294 -11.82 11.02 -10.83
CA PHE A 294 -12.83 12.06 -10.63
C PHE A 294 -12.14 13.42 -10.54
N PRO A 295 -12.75 14.49 -11.04
CA PRO A 295 -12.38 15.84 -10.64
C PRO A 295 -12.45 15.97 -9.12
N TRP A 296 -11.58 16.80 -8.54
CA TRP A 296 -11.49 16.95 -7.08
C TRP A 296 -12.82 17.41 -6.44
N ASP A 297 -13.65 18.18 -7.14
CA ASP A 297 -14.94 18.68 -6.69
C ASP A 297 -16.06 17.61 -6.74
N GLU A 298 -15.83 16.47 -7.39
CA GLU A 298 -16.69 15.28 -7.34
C GLU A 298 -16.29 14.28 -6.25
N PHE A 299 -15.58 14.76 -5.22
CA PHE A 299 -15.03 13.90 -4.16
C PHE A 299 -16.08 13.03 -3.44
N GLU A 300 -17.30 13.49 -3.22
CA GLU A 300 -18.36 12.68 -2.59
C GLU A 300 -18.64 11.40 -3.38
N GLN A 301 -18.73 11.50 -4.71
CA GLN A 301 -18.92 10.34 -5.58
C GLN A 301 -17.66 9.44 -5.57
N ALA A 302 -16.48 10.03 -5.59
CA ALA A 302 -15.22 9.31 -5.54
C ALA A 302 -15.08 8.48 -4.23
N PHE A 303 -15.44 9.06 -3.09
CA PHE A 303 -15.48 8.36 -1.80
C PHE A 303 -16.50 7.24 -1.78
N ALA A 304 -17.71 7.47 -2.33
CA ALA A 304 -18.73 6.43 -2.44
C ALA A 304 -18.25 5.23 -3.28
N VAL A 305 -17.57 5.49 -4.40
CA VAL A 305 -16.96 4.43 -5.23
C VAL A 305 -15.83 3.72 -4.49
N ALA A 306 -14.96 4.44 -3.80
CA ALA A 306 -13.87 3.84 -3.03
C ALA A 306 -14.38 2.92 -1.90
N ALA A 307 -15.51 3.29 -1.27
CA ALA A 307 -16.14 2.51 -0.20
C ALA A 307 -16.98 1.32 -0.72
N SER A 308 -17.41 1.32 -1.98
CA SER A 308 -18.32 0.30 -2.53
C SER A 308 -17.74 -1.11 -2.60
N GLY A 309 -16.40 -1.24 -2.62
CA GLY A 309 -15.72 -2.50 -2.93
C GLY A 309 -15.63 -2.82 -4.43
N GLU A 310 -16.25 -2.04 -5.30
CA GLU A 310 -16.23 -2.19 -6.76
C GLU A 310 -15.22 -1.25 -7.42
N SER A 311 -14.07 -1.09 -6.78
CA SER A 311 -12.96 -0.29 -7.29
C SER A 311 -11.60 -0.89 -6.93
N GLY A 312 -10.61 -0.56 -7.74
CA GLY A 312 -9.20 -0.57 -7.35
C GLY A 312 -8.85 0.77 -6.70
N LYS A 313 -7.80 1.44 -7.18
CA LYS A 313 -7.49 2.80 -6.74
C LYS A 313 -8.42 3.81 -7.41
N VAL A 314 -8.92 4.72 -6.61
CA VAL A 314 -9.72 5.88 -7.03
C VAL A 314 -8.84 7.12 -6.88
N LEU A 315 -8.72 7.91 -7.96
CA LEU A 315 -7.95 9.14 -7.98
C LEU A 315 -8.86 10.36 -8.04
N LEU A 316 -8.42 11.44 -7.37
CA LEU A 316 -8.91 12.79 -7.56
C LEU A 316 -7.91 13.57 -8.41
N GLU A 317 -8.41 14.25 -9.44
CA GLU A 317 -7.66 15.12 -10.33
C GLU A 317 -7.80 16.57 -9.88
N TRP A 318 -6.68 17.22 -9.62
CA TRP A 318 -6.65 18.61 -9.17
C TRP A 318 -6.42 19.52 -10.36
N ASP A 319 -7.19 20.60 -10.44
CA ASP A 319 -7.04 21.57 -11.52
C ASP A 319 -5.73 22.35 -11.34
N THR A 320 -4.84 22.21 -12.32
CA THR A 320 -3.53 22.87 -12.31
C THR A 320 -3.56 24.23 -13.02
N THR A 321 -4.70 24.63 -13.55
CA THR A 321 -4.84 25.89 -14.32
C THR A 321 -5.12 27.11 -13.45
N LEU A 322 -5.50 26.90 -12.17
CA LEU A 322 -5.72 27.96 -11.18
C LEU A 322 -4.39 28.36 -10.54
N ALA A 323 -3.61 29.20 -11.22
CA ALA A 323 -2.38 29.77 -10.67
C ALA A 323 -2.18 31.20 -11.11
#